data_87529f417601e13424e482ff9a96497d
#
_entry.id   87529f417601e13424e482ff9a96497d
#
_cell.length_a   1.000
_cell.length_b   1.000
_cell.length_c   1.000
_cell.angle_alpha   90.00
_cell.angle_beta   90.00
_cell.angle_gamma   90.00
#
_symmetry.space_group_name_H-M   'P 1'
#
loop_
_entity.id
_entity.type
_entity.pdbx_description
1 polymer ?
#
loop_
_entity_poly.entity_id
_entity_poly.type
_entity_poly.pdbx_seq_one_letter_code
_entity_poly.pdbx_strand_id
1 'polypeptide(L)'
;SSQNEDKDSKSNAGAFLSLPNIGENDLIKAINRVFGSYEKIDDNDLVLVQPMLRNVVSSGVAFSHDQETGAPYKIISWTLGNETDGVTSGEKRGKTIFAHHSAEIIEPIEIRGISSLLDELSGYFEDQPLDVEFAFSNEGGVKKLWLLQARPLVVQGNLTSLKEHTKKLVRIEQFLVDAMCRNPFLMGKTTAFGVMPDWNPAEIIGLRPRPLAKSLYRDLITNSIWAYQRNNYGYRNLRGFPLMVELEGLPYIDTRISFNSFIPQEIEGKLAEKLVNYYMEKLVKQPFLHDKVEFNIVYSCYTLDIDDRLKKLPKDLFSTKEIERIKSSLLALTNRILNPKDGLMISDAQRIDILKDRRDVVMKSEMTTVQKIYWLIEDAKRYGTLPFAGLARAGFIAIQLLNSLVAKRLITKDEMQHFLSSIRTVSTQMSEDLKSLSLPQFLVNYGHLRPGTYDILSPRYDDDPTLYFNHANKLPQGKDIVPFRLSIDQMKSVDNCLKVCGLDINAIELFSFIEDAISLRESSKFEFTKNLSDSLSLIGSLGKELGLS
;
A
#
# COMPACT_ATOMS: atom_id res chain seq x y z
N SER A 1 -14.77 -20.35 33.24
CA SER A 1 -13.77 -19.32 32.96
C SER A 1 -13.02 -18.94 34.23
N SER A 2 -11.70 -18.79 34.13
CA SER A 2 -10.87 -18.30 35.22
C SER A 2 -11.10 -16.79 35.39
N GLN A 3 -10.98 -16.25 36.60
CA GLN A 3 -10.97 -14.80 36.85
C GLN A 3 -9.86 -14.08 36.09
N ASN A 4 -8.91 -14.82 35.50
CA ASN A 4 -7.83 -14.31 34.68
C ASN A 4 -8.15 -14.29 33.15
N GLU A 5 -9.32 -14.77 32.74
CA GLU A 5 -9.73 -14.82 31.35
C GLU A 5 -10.11 -13.42 30.83
N ASP A 6 -10.77 -12.63 31.66
CA ASP A 6 -11.23 -11.28 31.35
C ASP A 6 -10.66 -10.27 32.34
N LYS A 7 -9.51 -9.70 32.05
CA LYS A 7 -8.98 -8.52 32.74
C LYS A 7 -9.26 -7.28 31.91
N ASP A 8 -9.58 -6.17 32.53
CA ASP A 8 -9.93 -4.87 31.89
C ASP A 8 -8.98 -4.37 30.78
N SER A 9 -7.81 -4.98 30.65
CA SER A 9 -6.76 -4.55 29.68
C SER A 9 -6.25 -5.62 28.72
N LYS A 10 -6.65 -6.90 28.87
CA LYS A 10 -6.21 -8.00 27.98
C LYS A 10 -7.29 -9.07 27.87
N SER A 11 -7.72 -9.36 26.64
CA SER A 11 -8.50 -10.55 26.34
C SER A 11 -7.55 -11.76 26.21
N ASN A 12 -7.75 -12.78 27.04
CA ASN A 12 -7.08 -14.06 26.94
C ASN A 12 -7.95 -15.08 26.16
N ALA A 13 -8.69 -14.63 25.15
CA ALA A 13 -9.52 -15.48 24.31
C ALA A 13 -8.70 -16.65 23.72
N GLY A 14 -9.20 -17.88 23.92
CA GLY A 14 -8.51 -19.08 23.43
C GLY A 14 -7.32 -19.55 24.26
N ALA A 15 -6.98 -18.88 25.37
CA ALA A 15 -5.89 -19.29 26.26
C ALA A 15 -6.26 -20.53 27.12
N PHE A 16 -7.56 -20.78 27.32
CA PHE A 16 -8.06 -21.87 28.18
C PHE A 16 -8.63 -23.01 27.32
N LEU A 17 -8.48 -24.22 27.86
CA LEU A 17 -8.90 -25.45 27.19
C LEU A 17 -10.43 -25.54 27.08
N SER A 18 -10.93 -25.69 25.84
CA SER A 18 -12.33 -26.03 25.55
C SER A 18 -12.40 -27.46 25.01
N LEU A 19 -13.31 -28.25 25.54
CA LEU A 19 -13.49 -29.67 25.19
C LEU A 19 -14.89 -29.90 24.61
N PRO A 20 -15.04 -29.99 23.29
CA PRO A 20 -16.32 -30.28 22.64
C PRO A 20 -16.64 -31.81 22.69
N ASN A 21 -17.91 -32.15 22.45
CA ASN A 21 -18.42 -33.51 22.27
C ASN A 21 -18.13 -34.47 23.45
N ILE A 22 -18.27 -33.99 24.71
CA ILE A 22 -18.07 -34.79 25.90
C ILE A 22 -19.33 -35.57 26.24
N GLY A 23 -19.22 -36.90 26.38
CA GLY A 23 -20.32 -37.77 26.88
C GLY A 23 -20.47 -37.67 28.37
N GLU A 24 -21.66 -38.01 28.88
CA GLU A 24 -21.98 -37.96 30.33
C GLU A 24 -20.96 -38.71 31.21
N ASN A 25 -20.47 -39.86 30.76
CA ASN A 25 -19.50 -40.67 31.48
C ASN A 25 -18.11 -40.04 31.62
N ASP A 26 -17.77 -39.11 30.74
CA ASP A 26 -16.46 -38.44 30.70
C ASP A 26 -16.50 -37.00 31.22
N LEU A 27 -17.67 -36.52 31.64
CA LEU A 27 -17.89 -35.13 32.04
C LEU A 27 -16.95 -34.70 33.21
N ILE A 28 -16.85 -35.48 34.25
CA ILE A 28 -15.99 -35.16 35.42
C ILE A 28 -14.52 -35.12 35.02
N LYS A 29 -14.08 -36.04 34.14
CA LYS A 29 -12.69 -36.04 33.65
C LYS A 29 -12.41 -34.82 32.80
N ALA A 30 -13.38 -34.41 31.99
CA ALA A 30 -13.28 -33.22 31.13
C ALA A 30 -13.20 -31.94 31.97
N ILE A 31 -14.04 -31.79 33.00
CA ILE A 31 -14.01 -30.66 33.93
C ILE A 31 -12.63 -30.56 34.61
N ASN A 32 -12.11 -31.66 35.12
CA ASN A 32 -10.79 -31.69 35.76
C ASN A 32 -9.65 -31.33 34.78
N ARG A 33 -9.76 -31.72 33.52
CA ARG A 33 -8.79 -31.32 32.47
C ARG A 33 -8.85 -29.83 32.19
N VAL A 34 -10.04 -29.22 32.16
CA VAL A 34 -10.19 -27.79 31.98
C VAL A 34 -9.59 -27.02 33.15
N PHE A 35 -9.91 -27.39 34.39
CA PHE A 35 -9.27 -26.82 35.58
C PHE A 35 -7.75 -27.00 35.56
N GLY A 36 -7.26 -28.17 35.14
CA GLY A 36 -5.82 -28.44 35.03
C GLY A 36 -5.11 -27.60 33.96
N SER A 37 -5.84 -26.91 33.09
CA SER A 37 -5.26 -25.97 32.11
C SER A 37 -5.10 -24.54 32.64
N TYR A 38 -5.62 -24.25 33.86
CA TYR A 38 -5.47 -22.96 34.51
C TYR A 38 -4.08 -22.84 35.13
N GLU A 39 -3.34 -21.75 34.91
CA GLU A 39 -1.99 -21.55 35.47
C GLU A 39 -1.99 -21.50 37.00
N LYS A 40 -3.03 -20.93 37.59
CA LYS A 40 -3.33 -20.95 39.04
C LYS A 40 -4.84 -21.13 39.17
N ILE A 41 -5.23 -22.08 39.99
CA ILE A 41 -6.65 -22.32 40.31
C ILE A 41 -6.99 -21.48 41.53
N ASP A 42 -8.03 -20.66 41.44
CA ASP A 42 -8.64 -19.91 42.54
C ASP A 42 -9.97 -20.56 42.92
N ASP A 43 -10.37 -20.42 44.20
CA ASP A 43 -11.64 -20.99 44.71
C ASP A 43 -12.89 -20.42 44.00
N ASN A 44 -12.75 -19.31 43.32
CA ASN A 44 -13.81 -18.65 42.54
C ASN A 44 -13.77 -19.00 41.05
N ASP A 45 -12.81 -19.79 40.58
CA ASP A 45 -12.77 -20.22 39.19
C ASP A 45 -13.92 -21.18 38.86
N LEU A 46 -14.52 -20.97 37.68
CA LEU A 46 -15.68 -21.72 37.20
C LEU A 46 -15.40 -22.41 35.88
N VAL A 47 -16.06 -23.53 35.65
CA VAL A 47 -16.11 -24.20 34.33
C VAL A 47 -17.54 -24.14 33.80
N LEU A 48 -17.74 -23.56 32.63
CA LEU A 48 -19.03 -23.57 31.97
C LEU A 48 -19.23 -24.92 31.26
N VAL A 49 -20.33 -25.60 31.60
CA VAL A 49 -20.78 -26.80 30.90
C VAL A 49 -22.12 -26.51 30.24
N GLN A 50 -22.16 -26.67 28.93
CA GLN A 50 -23.36 -26.39 28.13
C GLN A 50 -23.67 -27.53 27.16
N PRO A 51 -24.94 -27.73 26.78
CA PRO A 51 -25.32 -28.75 25.80
C PRO A 51 -24.65 -28.47 24.44
N MET A 52 -24.09 -29.52 23.84
CA MET A 52 -23.50 -29.41 22.51
C MET A 52 -24.59 -29.22 21.44
N LEU A 53 -24.49 -28.17 20.65
CA LEU A 53 -25.41 -27.90 19.54
C LEU A 53 -25.27 -28.97 18.45
N ARG A 54 -26.40 -29.41 17.91
CA ARG A 54 -26.47 -30.35 16.79
C ARG A 54 -26.99 -29.61 15.53
N ASN A 55 -26.69 -30.16 14.38
CA ASN A 55 -27.15 -29.63 13.09
C ASN A 55 -26.81 -28.14 12.88
N VAL A 56 -25.61 -27.73 13.30
CA VAL A 56 -25.11 -26.38 13.08
C VAL A 56 -24.91 -26.15 11.58
N VAL A 57 -25.44 -25.06 11.03
CA VAL A 57 -25.36 -24.69 9.62
C VAL A 57 -24.48 -23.48 9.37
N SER A 58 -24.31 -22.62 10.36
CA SER A 58 -23.37 -21.51 10.35
C SER A 58 -23.00 -21.11 11.77
N SER A 59 -21.79 -20.61 11.97
CA SER A 59 -21.30 -20.09 13.24
C SER A 59 -20.37 -18.91 13.00
N GLY A 60 -20.16 -18.08 14.02
CA GLY A 60 -19.32 -16.93 13.88
C GLY A 60 -19.18 -16.10 15.14
N VAL A 61 -18.51 -14.95 14.95
CA VAL A 61 -18.30 -13.93 15.98
C VAL A 61 -18.89 -12.59 15.52
N ALA A 62 -19.38 -11.82 16.46
CA ALA A 62 -19.92 -10.50 16.19
C ALA A 62 -19.44 -9.50 17.25
N PHE A 63 -18.88 -8.39 16.76
CA PHE A 63 -18.42 -7.30 17.61
C PHE A 63 -19.37 -6.11 17.47
N SER A 64 -19.72 -5.48 18.58
CA SER A 64 -20.55 -4.27 18.51
C SER A 64 -19.77 -3.03 18.07
N HIS A 65 -18.44 -3.02 18.21
CA HIS A 65 -17.54 -1.93 17.80
C HIS A 65 -16.29 -2.50 17.11
N ASP A 66 -15.63 -1.68 16.34
CA ASP A 66 -14.32 -2.02 15.77
C ASP A 66 -13.28 -2.12 16.89
N GLN A 67 -12.62 -3.28 16.99
CA GLN A 67 -11.64 -3.59 18.06
C GLN A 67 -10.41 -2.67 18.05
N GLU A 68 -9.95 -2.27 16.85
CA GLU A 68 -8.73 -1.48 16.71
C GLU A 68 -8.97 0.01 16.95
N THR A 69 -10.11 0.51 16.47
CA THR A 69 -10.37 1.95 16.41
C THR A 69 -11.40 2.43 17.41
N GLY A 70 -12.19 1.53 18.01
CA GLY A 70 -13.33 1.89 18.83
C GLY A 70 -14.47 2.59 18.08
N ALA A 71 -14.47 2.48 16.76
CA ALA A 71 -15.51 3.10 15.93
C ALA A 71 -16.83 2.32 15.99
N PRO A 72 -17.99 3.00 15.88
CA PRO A 72 -19.32 2.40 16.04
C PRO A 72 -19.75 1.59 14.81
N TYR A 73 -19.04 0.49 14.55
CA TYR A 73 -19.36 -0.49 13.51
C TYR A 73 -19.66 -1.83 14.12
N LYS A 74 -20.80 -2.41 13.77
CA LYS A 74 -21.05 -3.85 13.99
C LYS A 74 -20.21 -4.62 12.98
N ILE A 75 -19.38 -5.54 13.48
CA ILE A 75 -18.53 -6.41 12.64
C ILE A 75 -18.97 -7.84 12.87
N ILE A 76 -19.51 -8.49 11.84
CA ILE A 76 -20.04 -9.85 11.92
C ILE A 76 -19.23 -10.73 10.97
N SER A 77 -18.52 -11.70 11.54
CA SER A 77 -17.74 -12.68 10.79
C SER A 77 -18.33 -14.08 10.98
N TRP A 78 -18.56 -14.82 9.88
CA TRP A 78 -19.16 -16.16 9.95
C TRP A 78 -18.62 -17.11 8.89
N THR A 79 -18.75 -18.39 9.19
CA THR A 79 -18.50 -19.50 8.25
C THR A 79 -19.77 -20.35 8.09
N LEU A 80 -19.88 -21.03 6.95
CA LEU A 80 -20.90 -22.04 6.70
C LEU A 80 -20.30 -23.43 7.02
N GLY A 81 -21.05 -24.31 7.70
CA GLY A 81 -20.64 -25.67 8.01
C GLY A 81 -21.01 -26.10 9.43
N ASN A 82 -20.73 -27.36 9.73
CA ASN A 82 -21.15 -28.02 10.97
C ASN A 82 -20.22 -27.79 12.19
N GLU A 83 -19.13 -27.05 12.00
CA GLU A 83 -18.12 -26.80 13.04
C GLU A 83 -18.33 -25.42 13.64
N THR A 84 -18.34 -25.33 14.97
CA THR A 84 -18.56 -24.08 15.71
C THR A 84 -17.29 -23.26 15.90
N ASP A 85 -16.12 -23.85 15.68
CA ASP A 85 -14.77 -23.29 15.94
C ASP A 85 -14.01 -22.83 14.67
N GLY A 86 -14.63 -22.95 13.49
CA GLY A 86 -13.97 -22.64 12.22
C GLY A 86 -13.55 -21.17 12.03
N VAL A 87 -14.17 -20.21 12.70
CA VAL A 87 -13.78 -18.77 12.63
C VAL A 87 -12.77 -18.43 13.72
N THR A 88 -12.95 -18.98 14.92
CA THR A 88 -12.07 -18.70 16.07
C THR A 88 -10.71 -19.38 15.95
N SER A 89 -10.62 -20.52 15.25
CA SER A 89 -9.35 -21.22 14.97
C SER A 89 -8.56 -20.61 13.80
N GLY A 90 -9.16 -19.73 12.97
CA GLY A 90 -8.49 -19.12 11.81
C GLY A 90 -8.26 -20.07 10.62
N GLU A 91 -8.77 -21.30 10.66
CA GLU A 91 -8.50 -22.33 9.63
C GLU A 91 -9.33 -22.16 8.34
N LYS A 92 -10.47 -21.48 8.40
CA LYS A 92 -11.36 -21.26 7.25
C LYS A 92 -11.53 -19.76 6.96
N ARG A 93 -11.49 -19.39 5.68
CA ARG A 93 -11.84 -18.03 5.25
C ARG A 93 -13.33 -17.80 5.46
N GLY A 94 -13.70 -17.06 6.50
CA GLY A 94 -15.04 -16.59 6.76
C GLY A 94 -15.46 -15.43 5.86
N LYS A 95 -16.75 -15.15 5.81
CA LYS A 95 -17.33 -13.91 5.30
C LYS A 95 -17.39 -12.90 6.44
N THR A 96 -17.18 -11.60 6.15
CA THR A 96 -17.29 -10.54 7.14
C THR A 96 -18.13 -9.39 6.59
N ILE A 97 -18.98 -8.82 7.44
CA ILE A 97 -19.73 -7.59 7.18
C ILE A 97 -19.25 -6.53 8.19
N PHE A 98 -19.09 -5.30 7.68
CA PHE A 98 -18.91 -4.10 8.49
C PHE A 98 -20.13 -3.21 8.29
N ALA A 99 -20.82 -2.86 9.35
CA ALA A 99 -22.01 -2.02 9.27
C ALA A 99 -21.98 -0.95 10.35
N HIS A 100 -22.08 0.32 9.93
CA HIS A 100 -22.20 1.45 10.86
C HIS A 100 -23.51 1.31 11.67
N HIS A 101 -23.51 1.70 12.95
CA HIS A 101 -24.69 1.56 13.83
C HIS A 101 -25.95 2.24 13.29
N SER A 102 -25.83 3.32 12.50
CA SER A 102 -26.96 3.98 11.88
C SER A 102 -27.39 3.40 10.53
N ALA A 103 -26.72 2.38 10.02
CA ALA A 103 -27.03 1.78 8.73
C ALA A 103 -28.14 0.72 8.87
N GLU A 104 -29.09 0.72 7.94
CA GLU A 104 -29.98 -0.42 7.76
C GLU A 104 -29.18 -1.59 7.20
N ILE A 105 -28.99 -2.63 8.02
CA ILE A 105 -28.21 -3.81 7.65
C ILE A 105 -29.11 -4.80 6.93
N ILE A 106 -28.82 -5.06 5.66
CA ILE A 106 -29.39 -6.21 4.96
C ILE A 106 -28.50 -7.42 5.28
N GLU A 107 -28.81 -8.12 6.37
CA GLU A 107 -28.08 -9.32 6.74
C GLU A 107 -28.38 -10.46 5.74
N PRO A 108 -27.35 -11.19 5.27
CA PRO A 108 -27.56 -12.45 4.58
C PRO A 108 -28.45 -13.41 5.41
N ILE A 109 -29.21 -14.24 4.71
CA ILE A 109 -30.14 -15.17 5.38
C ILE A 109 -29.44 -16.12 6.36
N GLU A 110 -28.15 -16.36 6.14
CA GLU A 110 -27.30 -17.21 6.99
C GLU A 110 -27.05 -16.66 8.37
N ILE A 111 -27.11 -15.32 8.55
CA ILE A 111 -26.82 -14.62 9.81
C ILE A 111 -27.91 -13.63 10.21
N ARG A 112 -29.13 -13.77 9.64
CA ARG A 112 -30.21 -12.84 9.95
C ARG A 112 -30.55 -12.85 11.44
N GLY A 113 -30.61 -11.66 12.06
CA GLY A 113 -30.94 -11.45 13.46
C GLY A 113 -29.74 -11.18 14.37
N ILE A 114 -28.51 -11.27 13.89
CA ILE A 114 -27.32 -11.00 14.71
C ILE A 114 -27.22 -9.54 15.10
N SER A 115 -27.56 -8.60 14.20
CA SER A 115 -27.57 -7.19 14.52
C SER A 115 -28.55 -6.86 15.65
N SER A 116 -29.74 -7.43 15.60
CA SER A 116 -30.75 -7.27 16.66
C SER A 116 -30.32 -7.93 17.96
N LEU A 117 -29.63 -9.07 17.91
CA LEU A 117 -29.06 -9.69 19.10
C LEU A 117 -28.01 -8.80 19.77
N LEU A 118 -27.12 -8.16 19.00
CA LEU A 118 -26.15 -7.21 19.55
C LEU A 118 -26.83 -6.01 20.22
N ASP A 119 -27.90 -5.48 19.62
CA ASP A 119 -28.66 -4.35 20.19
C ASP A 119 -29.40 -4.76 21.47
N GLU A 120 -29.97 -5.96 21.51
CA GLU A 120 -30.60 -6.51 22.70
C GLU A 120 -29.60 -6.71 23.84
N LEU A 121 -28.44 -7.31 23.54
CA LEU A 121 -27.39 -7.56 24.52
C LEU A 121 -26.78 -6.26 25.07
N SER A 122 -26.69 -5.20 24.27
CA SER A 122 -26.15 -3.90 24.70
C SER A 122 -26.84 -3.39 25.96
N GLY A 123 -28.18 -3.55 26.05
CA GLY A 123 -28.95 -3.17 27.24
C GLY A 123 -28.60 -3.96 28.51
N TYR A 124 -28.12 -5.19 28.39
CA TYR A 124 -27.71 -6.03 29.55
C TYR A 124 -26.28 -5.75 30.01
N PHE A 125 -25.44 -5.16 29.13
CA PHE A 125 -24.04 -4.84 29.41
C PHE A 125 -23.77 -3.34 29.59
N GLU A 126 -24.77 -2.56 29.97
CA GLU A 126 -24.65 -1.11 30.26
C GLU A 126 -24.00 -0.34 29.10
N ASP A 127 -24.37 -0.68 27.86
CA ASP A 127 -23.83 -0.11 26.62
C ASP A 127 -22.30 -0.26 26.42
N GLN A 128 -21.65 -1.19 27.14
CA GLN A 128 -20.26 -1.55 26.88
C GLN A 128 -20.12 -2.23 25.51
N PRO A 129 -19.00 -2.03 24.82
CA PRO A 129 -18.69 -2.80 23.61
C PRO A 129 -18.72 -4.30 23.85
N LEU A 130 -19.25 -5.05 22.90
CA LEU A 130 -19.51 -6.49 23.04
C LEU A 130 -18.73 -7.32 22.01
N ASP A 131 -18.23 -8.46 22.50
CA ASP A 131 -17.74 -9.60 21.73
C ASP A 131 -18.70 -10.77 21.95
N VAL A 132 -19.30 -11.24 20.85
CA VAL A 132 -20.38 -12.23 20.86
C VAL A 132 -20.05 -13.40 19.97
N GLU A 133 -20.13 -14.62 20.51
CA GLU A 133 -20.06 -15.85 19.72
C GLU A 133 -21.46 -16.41 19.51
N PHE A 134 -21.74 -16.80 18.27
CA PHE A 134 -23.07 -17.29 17.89
C PHE A 134 -23.00 -18.51 16.96
N ALA A 135 -24.09 -19.26 16.94
CA ALA A 135 -24.31 -20.33 15.97
C ALA A 135 -25.77 -20.38 15.50
N PHE A 136 -25.98 -20.91 14.31
CA PHE A 136 -27.30 -21.26 13.80
C PHE A 136 -27.41 -22.76 13.64
N SER A 137 -28.47 -23.37 14.19
CA SER A 137 -28.85 -24.75 13.93
C SER A 137 -30.07 -24.84 13.01
N ASN A 138 -30.22 -25.98 12.35
CA ASN A 138 -31.44 -26.30 11.60
C ASN A 138 -32.18 -27.45 12.32
N GLU A 139 -33.29 -27.14 12.94
CA GLU A 139 -34.15 -28.10 13.67
C GLU A 139 -35.47 -28.27 12.90
N GLY A 140 -35.63 -29.39 12.22
CA GLY A 140 -36.84 -29.67 11.48
C GLY A 140 -37.20 -28.69 10.35
N GLY A 141 -36.18 -28.06 9.73
CA GLY A 141 -36.35 -27.04 8.69
C GLY A 141 -36.48 -25.62 9.23
N VAL A 142 -36.48 -25.43 10.55
CA VAL A 142 -36.51 -24.14 11.22
C VAL A 142 -35.08 -23.75 11.64
N LYS A 143 -34.63 -22.60 11.17
CA LYS A 143 -33.34 -22.04 11.53
C LYS A 143 -33.46 -21.34 12.89
N LYS A 144 -32.60 -21.73 13.84
CA LYS A 144 -32.57 -21.20 15.20
C LYS A 144 -31.23 -20.58 15.52
N LEU A 145 -31.25 -19.32 15.98
CA LEU A 145 -30.06 -18.58 16.46
C LEU A 145 -29.77 -18.97 17.91
N TRP A 146 -28.51 -19.22 18.19
CA TRP A 146 -27.99 -19.52 19.52
C TRP A 146 -26.88 -18.53 19.88
N LEU A 147 -27.02 -17.91 21.05
CA LEU A 147 -25.95 -17.19 21.70
C LEU A 147 -25.07 -18.22 22.42
N LEU A 148 -23.79 -18.28 22.06
CA LEU A 148 -22.82 -19.18 22.69
C LEU A 148 -22.07 -18.50 23.83
N GLN A 149 -21.60 -17.27 23.56
CA GLN A 149 -20.89 -16.44 24.53
C GLN A 149 -21.15 -14.96 24.25
N ALA A 150 -21.22 -14.16 25.31
CA ALA A 150 -21.19 -12.70 25.22
C ALA A 150 -20.29 -12.18 26.34
N ARG A 151 -19.40 -11.22 25.98
CA ARG A 151 -18.50 -10.60 26.94
C ARG A 151 -18.18 -9.16 26.51
N PRO A 152 -17.68 -8.31 27.43
CA PRO A 152 -17.16 -7.02 27.08
C PRO A 152 -16.02 -7.13 26.06
N LEU A 153 -16.05 -6.27 25.03
CA LEU A 153 -15.02 -6.19 24.01
C LEU A 153 -13.87 -5.30 24.50
N VAL A 154 -12.65 -5.82 24.49
CA VAL A 154 -11.46 -5.01 24.75
C VAL A 154 -11.10 -4.24 23.47
N VAL A 155 -11.22 -2.91 23.52
CA VAL A 155 -10.91 -2.01 22.42
C VAL A 155 -9.51 -1.42 22.63
N GLN A 156 -8.67 -1.47 21.59
CA GLN A 156 -7.30 -0.94 21.66
C GLN A 156 -7.24 0.60 21.62
N GLY A 157 -8.26 1.24 21.04
CA GLY A 157 -8.39 2.69 20.92
C GLY A 157 -9.43 3.28 21.89
N ASN A 158 -9.65 4.58 21.77
CA ASN A 158 -10.74 5.25 22.50
C ASN A 158 -12.06 5.02 21.76
N LEU A 159 -13.13 4.75 22.52
CA LEU A 159 -14.46 4.68 21.94
C LEU A 159 -14.86 6.02 21.30
N THR A 160 -15.29 5.94 20.06
CA THR A 160 -15.82 7.11 19.32
C THR A 160 -17.33 7.14 19.45
N SER A 161 -17.89 8.26 19.93
CA SER A 161 -19.34 8.37 20.02
C SER A 161 -20.00 8.32 18.63
N LEU A 162 -21.16 7.67 18.53
CA LEU A 162 -21.93 7.57 17.29
C LEU A 162 -22.16 8.94 16.66
N LYS A 163 -22.49 9.96 17.46
CA LYS A 163 -22.74 11.34 17.02
C LYS A 163 -21.49 11.98 16.38
N GLU A 164 -20.33 11.81 16.98
CA GLU A 164 -19.07 12.36 16.44
C GLU A 164 -18.66 11.63 15.16
N HIS A 165 -18.80 10.31 15.17
CA HIS A 165 -18.48 9.51 13.99
C HIS A 165 -19.39 9.87 12.82
N THR A 166 -20.71 9.98 13.03
CA THR A 166 -21.66 10.40 11.99
C THR A 166 -21.32 11.78 11.42
N LYS A 167 -20.92 12.74 12.26
CA LYS A 167 -20.46 14.05 11.77
C LYS A 167 -19.25 13.96 10.85
N LYS A 168 -18.30 13.04 11.14
CA LYS A 168 -17.15 12.78 10.27
C LYS A 168 -17.58 12.20 8.93
N LEU A 169 -18.49 11.21 8.95
CA LEU A 169 -19.02 10.60 7.71
C LEU A 169 -19.76 11.64 6.85
N VAL A 170 -20.56 12.51 7.42
CA VAL A 170 -21.24 13.60 6.67
C VAL A 170 -20.22 14.56 6.02
N ARG A 171 -19.11 14.89 6.71
CA ARG A 171 -18.05 15.72 6.10
C ARG A 171 -17.35 15.01 4.95
N ILE A 172 -17.09 13.70 5.10
CA ILE A 172 -16.51 12.88 4.02
C ILE A 172 -17.47 12.82 2.84
N GLU A 173 -18.76 12.59 3.08
CA GLU A 173 -19.79 12.56 2.03
C GLU A 173 -19.83 13.88 1.27
N GLN A 174 -19.88 15.03 1.96
CA GLN A 174 -19.86 16.34 1.33
C GLN A 174 -18.60 16.54 0.47
N PHE A 175 -17.42 16.20 1.01
CA PHE A 175 -16.17 16.26 0.26
C PHE A 175 -16.24 15.40 -1.02
N LEU A 176 -16.78 14.18 -0.94
CA LEU A 176 -16.92 13.30 -2.09
C LEU A 176 -17.88 13.86 -3.14
N VAL A 177 -19.01 14.43 -2.72
CA VAL A 177 -19.98 15.11 -3.60
C VAL A 177 -19.30 16.26 -4.34
N ASP A 178 -18.58 17.12 -3.64
CA ASP A 178 -17.86 18.25 -4.25
C ASP A 178 -16.76 17.78 -5.20
N ALA A 179 -16.00 16.76 -4.82
CA ALA A 179 -14.94 16.18 -5.65
C ALA A 179 -15.48 15.51 -6.93
N MET A 180 -16.70 14.97 -6.90
CA MET A 180 -17.37 14.40 -8.09
C MET A 180 -17.82 15.48 -9.08
N CYS A 181 -17.85 16.75 -8.70
CA CYS A 181 -18.18 17.83 -9.61
C CYS A 181 -17.10 18.05 -10.67
N ARG A 182 -17.53 18.59 -11.82
CA ARG A 182 -16.59 18.99 -12.87
C ARG A 182 -15.67 20.11 -12.37
N ASN A 183 -14.38 19.97 -12.65
CA ASN A 183 -13.39 21.02 -12.41
C ASN A 183 -12.95 21.60 -13.76
N PRO A 184 -12.95 22.94 -13.95
CA PRO A 184 -12.63 23.57 -15.23
C PRO A 184 -11.19 23.34 -15.69
N PHE A 185 -10.28 23.01 -14.77
CA PHE A 185 -8.84 22.78 -15.04
C PHE A 185 -8.46 21.30 -15.16
N LEU A 186 -9.40 20.38 -14.85
CA LEU A 186 -9.20 18.94 -14.97
C LEU A 186 -10.08 18.33 -16.05
N MET A 187 -9.50 17.44 -16.83
CA MET A 187 -10.28 16.59 -17.73
C MET A 187 -10.96 15.47 -16.94
N GLY A 188 -12.10 15.02 -17.44
CA GLY A 188 -12.90 13.98 -16.80
C GLY A 188 -14.08 14.52 -15.99
N LYS A 189 -15.15 13.71 -15.96
CA LYS A 189 -16.44 14.12 -15.37
C LYS A 189 -16.50 13.87 -13.87
N THR A 190 -15.86 12.79 -13.42
CA THR A 190 -15.91 12.31 -12.03
C THR A 190 -14.53 11.88 -11.57
N THR A 191 -14.38 11.58 -10.28
CA THR A 191 -13.17 10.96 -9.74
C THR A 191 -13.48 9.67 -8.98
N ALA A 192 -12.44 8.98 -8.55
CA ALA A 192 -12.46 7.91 -7.56
C ALA A 192 -11.23 8.07 -6.67
N PHE A 193 -11.30 7.54 -5.46
CA PHE A 193 -10.22 7.62 -4.50
C PHE A 193 -9.67 6.22 -4.20
N GLY A 194 -8.37 6.08 -4.22
CA GLY A 194 -7.70 4.81 -3.95
C GLY A 194 -6.40 5.02 -3.19
N VAL A 195 -5.94 3.98 -2.49
CA VAL A 195 -4.71 4.05 -1.70
C VAL A 195 -3.45 3.71 -2.48
N MET A 196 -3.56 3.06 -3.65
CA MET A 196 -2.41 2.56 -4.42
C MET A 196 -2.30 3.05 -5.88
N PRO A 197 -3.20 3.87 -6.47
CA PRO A 197 -3.19 4.15 -7.91
C PRO A 197 -1.95 4.90 -8.41
N ASP A 198 -1.33 5.69 -7.59
CA ASP A 198 -0.14 6.48 -7.92
C ASP A 198 0.60 6.84 -6.63
N TRP A 199 1.95 6.86 -6.66
CA TRP A 199 2.79 7.17 -5.49
C TRP A 199 2.43 6.39 -4.21
N ASN A 200 1.64 5.39 -4.29
CA ASN A 200 1.24 4.39 -3.31
C ASN A 200 1.47 4.80 -1.82
N PRO A 201 0.68 5.71 -1.25
CA PRO A 201 0.85 6.11 0.14
C PRO A 201 0.74 4.94 1.11
N ALA A 202 -0.07 3.92 0.79
CA ALA A 202 -0.24 2.74 1.63
C ALA A 202 1.08 1.97 1.87
N GLU A 203 1.95 1.87 0.84
CA GLU A 203 3.26 1.22 0.98
C GLU A 203 4.32 2.15 1.57
N ILE A 204 4.26 3.44 1.26
CA ILE A 204 5.34 4.38 1.60
C ILE A 204 5.21 4.90 3.03
N ILE A 205 3.99 5.25 3.45
CA ILE A 205 3.73 5.84 4.78
C ILE A 205 2.73 5.03 5.61
N GLY A 206 2.17 3.94 5.04
CA GLY A 206 1.18 3.09 5.70
C GLY A 206 -0.27 3.55 5.49
N LEU A 207 -1.21 2.64 5.79
CA LEU A 207 -2.65 2.91 5.68
C LEU A 207 -3.13 3.96 6.69
N ARG A 208 -2.51 4.01 7.87
CA ARG A 208 -2.81 4.93 8.98
C ARG A 208 -1.53 5.66 9.42
N PRO A 209 -0.99 6.55 8.56
CA PRO A 209 0.27 7.21 8.85
C PRO A 209 0.14 8.19 10.01
N ARG A 210 1.21 8.31 10.79
CA ARG A 210 1.33 9.35 11.81
C ARG A 210 1.33 10.75 11.17
N PRO A 211 0.88 11.81 11.89
CA PRO A 211 0.77 13.16 11.34
C PRO A 211 2.05 13.69 10.70
N LEU A 212 3.22 13.48 11.33
CA LEU A 212 4.51 13.93 10.80
C LEU A 212 4.86 13.19 9.49
N ALA A 213 4.74 11.87 9.46
CA ALA A 213 5.00 11.06 8.25
C ALA A 213 4.13 11.53 7.08
N LYS A 214 2.86 11.78 7.34
CA LYS A 214 1.91 12.28 6.36
C LYS A 214 2.26 13.69 5.85
N SER A 215 2.60 14.62 6.74
CA SER A 215 2.97 15.99 6.36
C SER A 215 4.27 16.03 5.55
N LEU A 216 5.28 15.25 5.93
CA LEU A 216 6.52 15.10 5.16
C LEU A 216 6.28 14.50 3.78
N TYR A 217 5.46 13.45 3.69
CA TYR A 217 5.12 12.84 2.40
C TYR A 217 4.38 13.81 1.47
N ARG A 218 3.47 14.60 2.01
CA ARG A 218 2.78 15.66 1.26
C ARG A 218 3.76 16.71 0.76
N ASP A 219 4.63 17.24 1.63
CA ASP A 219 5.56 18.30 1.28
C ASP A 219 6.64 17.83 0.29
N LEU A 220 7.20 16.66 0.52
CA LEU A 220 8.27 16.11 -0.31
C LEU A 220 7.78 15.61 -1.68
N ILE A 221 6.52 15.18 -1.81
CA ILE A 221 6.04 14.47 -3.00
C ILE A 221 4.70 15.01 -3.49
N THR A 222 3.61 14.76 -2.72
CA THR A 222 2.26 14.77 -3.29
C THR A 222 1.60 16.14 -3.40
N ASN A 223 2.12 17.18 -2.76
CA ASN A 223 1.58 18.54 -2.92
C ASN A 223 1.92 19.12 -4.30
N SER A 224 3.19 19.00 -4.76
CA SER A 224 3.61 19.66 -5.99
C SER A 224 4.73 18.94 -6.75
N ILE A 225 5.69 18.31 -6.06
CA ILE A 225 6.90 17.73 -6.68
C ILE A 225 6.54 16.69 -7.74
N TRP A 226 5.56 15.82 -7.46
CA TRP A 226 5.02 14.84 -8.40
C TRP A 226 4.58 15.46 -9.73
N ALA A 227 3.90 16.61 -9.67
CA ALA A 227 3.36 17.30 -10.84
C ALA A 227 4.45 18.08 -11.60
N TYR A 228 5.44 18.64 -10.90
CA TYR A 228 6.61 19.25 -11.54
C TYR A 228 7.36 18.22 -12.38
N GLN A 229 7.62 17.04 -11.83
CA GLN A 229 8.28 15.96 -12.55
C GLN A 229 7.48 15.55 -13.80
N ARG A 230 6.16 15.29 -13.65
CA ARG A 230 5.31 14.88 -14.79
C ARG A 230 5.35 15.91 -15.90
N ASN A 231 5.21 17.18 -15.58
CA ASN A 231 5.28 18.25 -16.56
C ASN A 231 6.66 18.38 -17.21
N ASN A 232 7.74 18.23 -16.46
CA ASN A 232 9.11 18.24 -17.00
C ASN A 232 9.32 17.12 -18.03
N TYR A 233 8.68 15.98 -17.85
CA TYR A 233 8.75 14.82 -18.74
C TYR A 233 7.81 14.95 -19.97
N GLY A 234 7.01 16.01 -20.06
CA GLY A 234 6.15 16.29 -21.21
C GLY A 234 4.71 15.85 -21.05
N TYR A 235 4.31 15.53 -19.82
CA TYR A 235 2.91 15.32 -19.51
C TYR A 235 2.20 16.62 -19.14
N ARG A 236 0.89 16.54 -19.01
CA ARG A 236 0.03 17.68 -18.68
C ARG A 236 0.46 18.37 -17.38
N ASN A 237 0.41 19.69 -17.35
CA ASN A 237 0.77 20.49 -16.18
C ASN A 237 -0.35 20.47 -15.12
N LEU A 238 -0.05 19.88 -13.97
CA LEU A 238 -0.95 19.77 -12.82
C LEU A 238 -0.35 20.35 -11.53
N ARG A 239 0.58 21.30 -11.65
CA ARG A 239 1.33 21.85 -10.50
C ARG A 239 0.45 22.51 -9.43
N GLY A 240 -0.76 22.92 -9.77
CA GLY A 240 -1.73 23.49 -8.83
C GLY A 240 -2.57 22.46 -8.06
N PHE A 241 -2.40 21.16 -8.31
CA PHE A 241 -3.24 20.11 -7.74
C PHE A 241 -2.42 19.19 -6.82
N PRO A 242 -2.78 19.07 -5.53
CA PRO A 242 -2.24 18.02 -4.69
C PRO A 242 -2.79 16.66 -5.15
N LEU A 243 -1.89 15.67 -5.28
CA LEU A 243 -2.26 14.31 -5.71
C LEU A 243 -3.02 13.56 -4.62
N MET A 244 -2.57 13.73 -3.38
CA MET A 244 -3.10 13.03 -2.22
C MET A 244 -4.09 13.91 -1.46
N VAL A 245 -5.25 13.36 -1.18
CA VAL A 245 -6.26 13.92 -0.28
C VAL A 245 -6.29 13.14 1.04
N GLU A 246 -6.87 13.73 2.05
CA GLU A 246 -6.98 13.14 3.38
C GLU A 246 -8.45 13.04 3.78
N LEU A 247 -8.91 11.83 4.11
CA LEU A 247 -10.24 11.57 4.67
C LEU A 247 -10.07 11.12 6.12
N GLU A 248 -10.31 12.04 7.05
CA GLU A 248 -10.19 11.84 8.51
C GLU A 248 -8.86 11.16 8.93
N GLY A 249 -7.76 11.62 8.35
CA GLY A 249 -6.41 11.12 8.65
C GLY A 249 -5.90 10.02 7.72
N LEU A 250 -6.76 9.40 6.92
CA LEU A 250 -6.39 8.36 5.97
C LEU A 250 -6.00 8.96 4.61
N PRO A 251 -4.86 8.54 4.02
CA PRO A 251 -4.40 9.07 2.75
C PRO A 251 -5.05 8.35 1.57
N TYR A 252 -5.53 9.13 0.60
CA TYR A 252 -6.07 8.64 -0.67
C TYR A 252 -5.50 9.42 -1.84
N ILE A 253 -5.36 8.77 -2.98
CA ILE A 253 -5.02 9.40 -4.25
C ILE A 253 -6.30 9.75 -5.01
N ASP A 254 -6.41 11.00 -5.47
CA ASP A 254 -7.43 11.41 -6.45
C ASP A 254 -7.03 10.86 -7.83
N THR A 255 -7.77 9.84 -8.30
CA THR A 255 -7.43 9.15 -9.54
C THR A 255 -7.67 9.99 -10.79
N ARG A 256 -8.61 10.95 -10.77
CA ARG A 256 -8.79 11.90 -11.86
C ARG A 256 -7.56 12.80 -12.03
N ILE A 257 -7.01 13.30 -10.93
CA ILE A 257 -5.78 14.09 -10.94
C ILE A 257 -4.62 13.23 -11.45
N SER A 258 -4.46 12.02 -10.93
CA SER A 258 -3.44 11.07 -11.39
C SER A 258 -3.57 10.81 -12.89
N PHE A 259 -4.77 10.47 -13.39
CA PHE A 259 -4.97 10.14 -14.82
C PHE A 259 -4.75 11.33 -15.76
N ASN A 260 -5.09 12.55 -15.34
CA ASN A 260 -4.72 13.75 -16.08
C ASN A 260 -3.20 13.87 -16.25
N SER A 261 -2.42 13.44 -15.25
CA SER A 261 -0.97 13.53 -15.24
C SER A 261 -0.26 12.55 -16.19
N PHE A 262 -0.99 11.56 -16.73
CA PHE A 262 -0.46 10.64 -17.74
C PHE A 262 -0.79 11.05 -19.17
N ILE A 263 -1.56 12.12 -19.35
CA ILE A 263 -1.87 12.63 -20.68
C ILE A 263 -0.67 13.44 -21.20
N PRO A 264 -0.10 13.11 -22.38
CA PRO A 264 0.90 13.96 -23.02
C PRO A 264 0.38 15.39 -23.18
N GLN A 265 1.24 16.38 -22.91
CA GLN A 265 0.82 17.80 -22.94
C GLN A 265 0.25 18.27 -24.29
N GLU A 266 0.64 17.61 -25.38
CA GLU A 266 0.16 17.89 -26.74
C GLU A 266 -1.26 17.38 -27.01
N ILE A 267 -1.79 16.51 -26.15
CA ILE A 267 -3.16 16.01 -26.25
C ILE A 267 -4.07 16.90 -25.42
N GLU A 268 -4.89 17.68 -26.09
CA GLU A 268 -5.76 18.68 -25.45
C GLU A 268 -7.26 18.44 -25.73
N GLY A 269 -8.09 19.22 -25.05
CA GLY A 269 -9.52 19.34 -25.29
C GLY A 269 -10.26 18.01 -25.18
N LYS A 270 -11.14 17.75 -26.16
CA LYS A 270 -12.05 16.59 -26.14
C LYS A 270 -11.33 15.25 -26.12
N LEU A 271 -10.15 15.15 -26.75
CA LEU A 271 -9.42 13.88 -26.75
C LEU A 271 -8.83 13.55 -25.39
N ALA A 272 -8.26 14.53 -24.71
CA ALA A 272 -7.80 14.37 -23.32
C ALA A 272 -8.96 13.97 -22.38
N GLU A 273 -10.13 14.63 -22.52
CA GLU A 273 -11.32 14.30 -21.73
C GLU A 273 -11.80 12.87 -21.98
N LYS A 274 -11.84 12.43 -23.26
CA LYS A 274 -12.19 11.04 -23.61
C LYS A 274 -11.26 10.02 -22.94
N LEU A 275 -9.93 10.27 -22.99
CA LEU A 275 -8.94 9.37 -22.39
C LEU A 275 -9.11 9.28 -20.88
N VAL A 276 -9.23 10.40 -20.18
CA VAL A 276 -9.39 10.42 -18.73
C VAL A 276 -10.69 9.70 -18.33
N ASN A 277 -11.82 9.98 -19.01
CA ASN A 277 -13.08 9.29 -18.72
C ASN A 277 -12.97 7.77 -18.97
N TYR A 278 -12.30 7.36 -20.04
CA TYR A 278 -12.05 5.95 -20.34
C TYR A 278 -11.23 5.26 -19.25
N TYR A 279 -10.15 5.92 -18.76
CA TYR A 279 -9.33 5.40 -17.68
C TYR A 279 -10.12 5.29 -16.38
N MET A 280 -10.92 6.30 -16.05
CA MET A 280 -11.80 6.31 -14.88
C MET A 280 -12.82 5.18 -14.92
N GLU A 281 -13.52 5.03 -16.04
CA GLU A 281 -14.51 3.97 -16.23
C GLU A 281 -13.88 2.58 -16.10
N LYS A 282 -12.70 2.40 -16.67
CA LYS A 282 -11.97 1.12 -16.60
C LYS A 282 -11.56 0.79 -15.16
N LEU A 283 -11.07 1.77 -14.38
CA LEU A 283 -10.72 1.56 -12.98
C LEU A 283 -11.95 1.24 -12.14
N VAL A 284 -13.05 1.98 -12.30
CA VAL A 284 -14.29 1.75 -11.55
C VAL A 284 -14.90 0.38 -11.83
N LYS A 285 -14.84 -0.08 -13.11
CA LYS A 285 -15.30 -1.43 -13.49
C LYS A 285 -14.37 -2.54 -13.00
N GLN A 286 -13.08 -2.25 -12.80
CA GLN A 286 -12.05 -3.22 -12.41
C GLN A 286 -11.19 -2.66 -11.27
N PRO A 287 -11.77 -2.46 -10.07
CA PRO A 287 -11.08 -1.80 -8.95
C PRO A 287 -9.84 -2.55 -8.44
N PHE A 288 -9.75 -3.86 -8.70
CA PHE A 288 -8.56 -4.66 -8.39
C PHE A 288 -7.31 -4.27 -9.20
N LEU A 289 -7.45 -3.41 -10.24
CA LEU A 289 -6.33 -2.86 -11.00
C LEU A 289 -5.74 -1.58 -10.38
N HIS A 290 -6.17 -1.18 -9.20
CA HIS A 290 -5.75 0.08 -8.58
C HIS A 290 -4.23 0.16 -8.29
N ASP A 291 -3.56 -0.98 -8.10
CA ASP A 291 -2.10 -1.09 -7.93
C ASP A 291 -1.33 -1.26 -9.26
N LYS A 292 -2.03 -1.42 -10.37
CA LYS A 292 -1.48 -1.70 -11.71
C LYS A 292 -1.89 -0.69 -12.76
N VAL A 293 -2.21 0.53 -12.35
CA VAL A 293 -2.75 1.60 -13.19
C VAL A 293 -1.89 1.84 -14.43
N GLU A 294 -0.57 1.99 -14.26
CA GLU A 294 0.34 2.30 -15.37
C GLU A 294 0.51 1.17 -16.37
N PHE A 295 0.35 -0.07 -15.95
CA PHE A 295 0.50 -1.23 -16.83
C PHE A 295 -0.80 -1.61 -17.53
N ASN A 296 -1.94 -1.43 -16.84
CA ASN A 296 -3.21 -2.00 -17.27
C ASN A 296 -4.28 -0.98 -17.63
N ILE A 297 -4.19 0.27 -17.16
CA ILE A 297 -5.25 1.27 -17.35
C ILE A 297 -4.81 2.37 -18.32
N VAL A 298 -3.74 3.11 -17.97
CA VAL A 298 -3.30 4.29 -18.71
C VAL A 298 -2.28 3.96 -19.80
N TYR A 299 -2.20 4.83 -20.81
CA TYR A 299 -1.12 4.82 -21.81
C TYR A 299 -0.12 5.91 -21.43
N SER A 300 0.95 5.55 -20.72
CA SER A 300 1.94 6.51 -20.19
C SER A 300 3.19 6.65 -21.05
N CYS A 301 3.46 5.73 -21.98
CA CYS A 301 4.58 5.76 -22.91
C CYS A 301 4.27 4.97 -24.19
N TYR A 302 5.09 5.15 -25.20
CA TYR A 302 5.11 4.30 -26.38
C TYR A 302 5.79 2.96 -26.05
N THR A 303 5.22 1.86 -26.53
CA THR A 303 5.79 0.52 -26.42
C THR A 303 5.78 -0.19 -27.76
N LEU A 304 6.62 -1.21 -27.97
CA LEU A 304 6.74 -1.91 -29.25
C LEU A 304 5.42 -2.59 -29.68
N ASP A 305 4.56 -2.91 -28.72
CA ASP A 305 3.23 -3.49 -28.93
C ASP A 305 2.09 -2.47 -28.88
N ILE A 306 2.39 -1.17 -29.02
CA ILE A 306 1.42 -0.07 -28.85
C ILE A 306 0.19 -0.22 -29.76
N ASP A 307 0.38 -0.67 -30.99
CA ASP A 307 -0.72 -0.86 -31.93
C ASP A 307 -1.73 -1.90 -31.42
N ASP A 308 -1.25 -3.00 -30.83
CA ASP A 308 -2.10 -4.04 -30.27
C ASP A 308 -2.79 -3.58 -28.97
N ARG A 309 -2.12 -2.71 -28.22
CA ARG A 309 -2.71 -2.09 -27.01
C ARG A 309 -3.80 -1.08 -27.39
N LEU A 310 -3.54 -0.18 -28.37
CA LEU A 310 -4.49 0.85 -28.79
C LEU A 310 -5.71 0.28 -29.56
N LYS A 311 -5.58 -0.89 -30.20
CA LYS A 311 -6.74 -1.61 -30.78
C LYS A 311 -7.81 -1.97 -29.75
N LYS A 312 -7.47 -1.99 -28.45
CA LYS A 312 -8.42 -2.25 -27.35
C LYS A 312 -9.29 -1.04 -27.01
N LEU A 313 -8.95 0.14 -27.53
CA LEU A 313 -9.79 1.33 -27.37
C LEU A 313 -11.13 1.15 -28.12
N PRO A 314 -12.27 1.52 -27.50
CA PRO A 314 -13.58 1.40 -28.14
C PRO A 314 -13.66 2.26 -29.41
N LYS A 315 -13.99 1.63 -30.53
CA LYS A 315 -14.04 2.28 -31.84
C LYS A 315 -15.18 3.30 -31.99
N ASP A 316 -16.23 3.14 -31.24
CA ASP A 316 -17.35 4.07 -31.11
C ASP A 316 -16.98 5.34 -30.33
N LEU A 317 -15.99 5.24 -29.44
CA LEU A 317 -15.49 6.38 -28.65
C LEU A 317 -14.28 7.07 -29.29
N PHE A 318 -13.36 6.32 -29.90
CA PHE A 318 -12.10 6.84 -30.47
C PHE A 318 -12.03 6.60 -31.97
N SER A 319 -11.93 7.68 -32.76
CA SER A 319 -11.68 7.61 -34.21
C SER A 319 -10.25 7.17 -34.50
N THR A 320 -10.01 6.67 -35.71
CA THR A 320 -8.67 6.29 -36.19
C THR A 320 -7.67 7.46 -36.10
N LYS A 321 -8.12 8.69 -36.43
CA LYS A 321 -7.28 9.89 -36.32
C LYS A 321 -6.89 10.21 -34.88
N GLU A 322 -7.80 10.02 -33.94
CA GLU A 322 -7.52 10.23 -32.52
C GLU A 322 -6.54 9.19 -31.98
N ILE A 323 -6.69 7.92 -32.38
CA ILE A 323 -5.76 6.84 -32.03
C ILE A 323 -4.35 7.14 -32.54
N GLU A 324 -4.24 7.58 -33.81
CA GLU A 324 -2.95 7.97 -34.39
C GLU A 324 -2.34 9.19 -33.69
N ARG A 325 -3.14 10.16 -33.27
CA ARG A 325 -2.69 11.30 -32.47
C ARG A 325 -2.15 10.86 -31.09
N ILE A 326 -2.82 9.92 -30.42
CA ILE A 326 -2.34 9.34 -29.15
C ILE A 326 -1.00 8.65 -29.38
N LYS A 327 -0.91 7.81 -30.40
CA LYS A 327 0.30 7.05 -30.75
C LYS A 327 1.49 7.98 -31.02
N SER A 328 1.33 8.99 -31.85
CA SER A 328 2.39 9.93 -32.21
C SER A 328 2.85 10.78 -31.02
N SER A 329 1.93 11.24 -30.17
CA SER A 329 2.27 12.00 -28.97
C SER A 329 3.04 11.16 -27.95
N LEU A 330 2.66 9.90 -27.77
CA LEU A 330 3.40 8.96 -26.91
C LEU A 330 4.79 8.66 -27.47
N LEU A 331 4.93 8.51 -28.78
CA LEU A 331 6.23 8.28 -29.44
C LEU A 331 7.18 9.45 -29.22
N ALA A 332 6.73 10.67 -29.49
CA ALA A 332 7.53 11.87 -29.28
C ALA A 332 7.98 12.04 -27.82
N LEU A 333 7.06 11.80 -26.87
CA LEU A 333 7.37 11.84 -25.45
C LEU A 333 8.40 10.79 -25.07
N THR A 334 8.25 9.56 -25.56
CA THR A 334 9.13 8.44 -25.22
C THR A 334 10.53 8.66 -25.79
N ASN A 335 10.68 9.10 -27.04
CA ASN A 335 11.98 9.43 -27.63
C ASN A 335 12.73 10.51 -26.85
N ARG A 336 12.04 11.53 -26.30
CA ARG A 336 12.68 12.54 -25.42
C ARG A 336 13.24 11.95 -24.14
N ILE A 337 12.56 10.95 -23.57
CA ILE A 337 13.00 10.32 -22.34
C ILE A 337 14.17 9.35 -22.60
N LEU A 338 14.10 8.62 -23.71
CA LEU A 338 15.09 7.60 -24.09
C LEU A 338 16.38 8.16 -24.66
N ASN A 339 16.43 9.46 -25.04
CA ASN A 339 17.60 10.06 -25.70
C ASN A 339 18.89 9.77 -24.90
N PRO A 340 19.89 9.08 -25.50
CA PRO A 340 21.08 8.65 -24.78
C PRO A 340 22.10 9.76 -24.52
N LYS A 341 21.94 10.97 -25.08
CA LYS A 341 22.90 12.07 -24.94
C LYS A 341 22.46 13.10 -23.92
N ASP A 342 21.21 13.55 -24.00
CA ASP A 342 20.65 14.65 -23.23
C ASP A 342 19.23 14.32 -22.71
N GLY A 343 18.92 13.02 -22.60
CA GLY A 343 17.65 12.53 -22.10
C GLY A 343 17.38 12.97 -20.66
N LEU A 344 16.08 13.07 -20.37
CA LEU A 344 15.61 13.55 -19.06
C LEU A 344 16.12 12.70 -17.89
N MET A 345 16.30 11.40 -18.10
CA MET A 345 16.86 10.49 -17.10
C MET A 345 18.29 10.87 -16.69
N ILE A 346 19.14 11.22 -17.68
CA ILE A 346 20.54 11.61 -17.43
C ILE A 346 20.60 12.90 -16.60
N SER A 347 19.80 13.89 -16.99
CA SER A 347 19.71 15.16 -16.27
C SER A 347 19.25 14.97 -14.81
N ASP A 348 18.29 14.07 -14.58
CA ASP A 348 17.81 13.77 -13.22
C ASP A 348 18.87 13.01 -12.39
N ALA A 349 19.61 12.08 -12.98
CA ALA A 349 20.69 11.37 -12.31
C ALA A 349 21.79 12.33 -11.79
N GLN A 350 22.21 13.30 -12.63
CA GLN A 350 23.20 14.32 -12.26
C GLN A 350 22.77 15.20 -11.08
N ARG A 351 21.45 15.43 -10.91
CA ARG A 351 20.95 16.20 -9.76
C ARG A 351 21.07 15.45 -8.44
N ILE A 352 21.04 14.13 -8.46
CA ILE A 352 21.21 13.32 -7.24
C ILE A 352 22.63 13.47 -6.67
N ASP A 353 23.65 13.62 -7.52
CA ASP A 353 25.03 13.87 -7.06
C ASP A 353 25.13 15.19 -6.29
N ILE A 354 24.45 16.24 -6.77
CA ILE A 354 24.38 17.52 -6.07
C ILE A 354 23.78 17.38 -4.67
N LEU A 355 22.79 16.53 -4.47
CA LEU A 355 22.17 16.32 -3.16
C LEU A 355 23.18 15.87 -2.11
N LYS A 356 24.06 14.94 -2.47
CA LYS A 356 25.08 14.39 -1.57
C LYS A 356 26.01 15.49 -1.05
N ASP A 357 26.54 16.32 -1.96
CA ASP A 357 27.45 17.40 -1.59
C ASP A 357 26.75 18.45 -0.71
N ARG A 358 25.53 18.82 -1.05
CA ARG A 358 24.73 19.78 -0.27
C ARG A 358 24.39 19.27 1.12
N ARG A 359 24.06 17.99 1.27
CA ARG A 359 23.82 17.37 2.57
C ARG A 359 25.02 17.52 3.48
N ASP A 360 26.22 17.23 2.96
CA ASP A 360 27.46 17.34 3.70
C ASP A 360 27.73 18.79 4.18
N VAL A 361 27.47 19.76 3.29
CA VAL A 361 27.60 21.19 3.64
C VAL A 361 26.63 21.57 4.77
N VAL A 362 25.37 21.17 4.68
CA VAL A 362 24.33 21.47 5.68
C VAL A 362 24.71 20.83 7.03
N MET A 363 25.09 19.55 7.04
CA MET A 363 25.38 18.82 8.28
C MET A 363 26.62 19.35 8.99
N LYS A 364 27.67 19.77 8.25
CA LYS A 364 28.91 20.32 8.79
C LYS A 364 28.82 21.81 9.15
N SER A 365 27.77 22.51 8.78
CA SER A 365 27.57 23.94 9.02
C SER A 365 27.29 24.25 10.49
N GLU A 366 27.49 25.54 10.88
CA GLU A 366 27.11 26.07 12.20
C GLU A 366 25.64 26.54 12.28
N MET A 367 24.80 26.16 11.32
CA MET A 367 23.38 26.49 11.34
C MET A 367 22.68 25.89 12.56
N THR A 368 21.63 26.56 13.01
CA THR A 368 20.74 26.01 14.06
C THR A 368 20.06 24.72 13.61
N THR A 369 19.62 23.88 14.54
CA THR A 369 18.91 22.64 14.26
C THR A 369 17.71 22.86 13.31
N VAL A 370 16.92 23.91 13.55
CA VAL A 370 15.77 24.26 12.70
C VAL A 370 16.20 24.63 11.27
N GLN A 371 17.29 25.38 11.12
CA GLN A 371 17.82 25.72 9.80
C GLN A 371 18.35 24.50 9.05
N LYS A 372 19.03 23.58 9.75
CA LYS A 372 19.49 22.31 9.16
C LYS A 372 18.30 21.47 8.67
N ILE A 373 17.26 21.30 9.50
CA ILE A 373 16.03 20.59 9.13
C ILE A 373 15.42 21.23 7.86
N TYR A 374 15.28 22.56 7.85
CA TYR A 374 14.73 23.28 6.70
C TYR A 374 15.50 22.99 5.42
N TRP A 375 16.83 23.14 5.44
CA TRP A 375 17.64 22.95 4.25
C TRP A 375 17.74 21.49 3.81
N LEU A 376 17.78 20.53 4.72
CA LEU A 376 17.75 19.11 4.39
C LEU A 376 16.44 18.73 3.66
N ILE A 377 15.30 19.28 4.10
CA ILE A 377 14.00 19.04 3.46
C ILE A 377 13.91 19.76 2.10
N GLU A 378 14.34 21.03 2.02
CA GLU A 378 14.35 21.78 0.76
C GLU A 378 15.26 21.13 -0.30
N ASP A 379 16.44 20.71 0.09
CA ASP A 379 17.36 20.01 -0.81
C ASP A 379 16.83 18.62 -1.19
N ALA A 380 16.19 17.90 -0.26
CA ALA A 380 15.50 16.67 -0.56
C ALA A 380 14.39 16.85 -1.61
N LYS A 381 13.66 17.97 -1.61
CA LYS A 381 12.67 18.27 -2.67
C LYS A 381 13.32 18.54 -4.03
N ARG A 382 14.33 19.40 -4.07
CA ARG A 382 14.92 19.93 -5.32
C ARG A 382 15.87 18.96 -6.00
N TYR A 383 16.69 18.30 -5.22
CA TYR A 383 17.77 17.43 -5.71
C TYR A 383 17.55 15.96 -5.34
N GLY A 384 16.52 15.65 -4.56
CA GLY A 384 16.15 14.30 -4.15
C GLY A 384 14.86 13.82 -4.83
N THR A 385 13.69 14.16 -4.26
CA THR A 385 12.41 13.58 -4.70
C THR A 385 11.97 14.02 -6.09
N LEU A 386 12.33 15.24 -6.54
CA LEU A 386 12.05 15.67 -7.92
C LEU A 386 12.79 14.82 -8.96
N PRO A 387 14.13 14.69 -8.93
CA PRO A 387 14.82 13.81 -9.86
C PRO A 387 14.49 12.32 -9.61
N PHE A 388 14.32 11.86 -8.37
CA PHE A 388 13.86 10.51 -8.09
C PHE A 388 12.53 10.18 -8.80
N ALA A 389 11.58 11.11 -8.78
CA ALA A 389 10.30 10.95 -9.48
C ALA A 389 10.49 10.74 -10.99
N GLY A 390 11.48 11.43 -11.60
CA GLY A 390 11.86 11.25 -12.99
C GLY A 390 12.50 9.90 -13.25
N LEU A 391 13.45 9.51 -12.42
CA LEU A 391 14.10 8.19 -12.51
C LEU A 391 13.11 7.05 -12.27
N ALA A 392 12.16 7.21 -11.34
CA ALA A 392 11.08 6.25 -11.15
C ALA A 392 10.19 6.15 -12.40
N ARG A 393 9.87 7.28 -13.04
CA ARG A 393 9.14 7.30 -14.32
C ARG A 393 9.91 6.56 -15.42
N ALA A 394 11.20 6.80 -15.55
CA ALA A 394 12.07 6.08 -16.48
C ALA A 394 12.06 4.56 -16.19
N GLY A 395 12.12 4.17 -14.92
CA GLY A 395 12.03 2.76 -14.51
C GLY A 395 10.70 2.09 -14.90
N PHE A 396 9.55 2.79 -14.75
CA PHE A 396 8.26 2.25 -15.21
C PHE A 396 8.21 2.11 -16.73
N ILE A 397 8.77 3.08 -17.49
CA ILE A 397 8.87 3.02 -18.96
C ILE A 397 9.77 1.85 -19.37
N ALA A 398 10.91 1.68 -18.70
CA ALA A 398 11.85 0.58 -18.92
C ALA A 398 11.16 -0.79 -18.80
N ILE A 399 10.40 -1.01 -17.74
CA ILE A 399 9.65 -2.27 -17.55
C ILE A 399 8.56 -2.44 -18.62
N GLN A 400 7.87 -1.38 -19.04
CA GLN A 400 6.87 -1.46 -20.11
C GLN A 400 7.53 -1.81 -21.47
N LEU A 401 8.68 -1.22 -21.78
CA LEU A 401 9.45 -1.56 -22.99
C LEU A 401 9.92 -3.00 -22.93
N LEU A 402 10.47 -3.45 -21.81
CA LEU A 402 10.93 -4.82 -21.61
C LEU A 402 9.78 -5.84 -21.79
N ASN A 403 8.61 -5.56 -21.21
CA ASN A 403 7.42 -6.39 -21.42
C ASN A 403 6.99 -6.41 -22.89
N SER A 404 7.14 -5.29 -23.63
CA SER A 404 6.79 -5.23 -25.03
C SER A 404 7.75 -6.03 -25.93
N LEU A 405 9.03 -6.15 -25.55
CA LEU A 405 9.98 -7.07 -26.22
C LEU A 405 9.49 -8.53 -26.13
N VAL A 406 9.00 -8.95 -24.96
CA VAL A 406 8.42 -10.28 -24.76
C VAL A 406 7.12 -10.43 -25.58
N ALA A 407 6.24 -9.43 -25.56
CA ALA A 407 4.99 -9.44 -26.31
C ALA A 407 5.24 -9.56 -27.84
N LYS A 408 6.30 -8.94 -28.34
CA LYS A 408 6.76 -9.05 -29.74
C LYS A 408 7.63 -10.28 -30.02
N ARG A 409 7.86 -11.14 -29.02
CA ARG A 409 8.67 -12.36 -29.11
C ARG A 409 10.12 -12.10 -29.54
N LEU A 410 10.66 -10.91 -29.22
CA LEU A 410 12.05 -10.57 -29.48
C LEU A 410 12.98 -11.16 -28.40
N ILE A 411 12.45 -11.33 -27.19
CA ILE A 411 13.05 -12.09 -26.09
C ILE A 411 11.98 -12.96 -25.44
N THR A 412 12.42 -14.00 -24.74
CA THR A 412 11.54 -14.85 -23.95
C THR A 412 11.29 -14.26 -22.56
N LYS A 413 10.30 -14.78 -21.84
CA LYS A 413 10.03 -14.39 -20.46
C LYS A 413 11.18 -14.77 -19.52
N ASP A 414 11.83 -15.91 -19.76
CA ASP A 414 12.98 -16.38 -18.98
C ASP A 414 14.22 -15.51 -19.21
N GLU A 415 14.48 -15.10 -20.46
CA GLU A 415 15.52 -14.13 -20.79
C GLU A 415 15.27 -12.77 -20.13
N MET A 416 14.02 -12.30 -20.10
CA MET A 416 13.64 -11.10 -19.36
C MET A 416 13.94 -11.24 -17.86
N GLN A 417 13.58 -12.36 -17.24
CA GLN A 417 13.86 -12.60 -15.81
C GLN A 417 15.37 -12.70 -15.55
N HIS A 418 16.10 -13.36 -16.43
CA HIS A 418 17.57 -13.42 -16.37
C HIS A 418 18.18 -12.02 -16.44
N PHE A 419 17.76 -11.20 -17.42
CA PHE A 419 18.22 -9.80 -17.54
C PHE A 419 17.96 -9.01 -16.25
N LEU A 420 16.72 -9.04 -15.74
CA LEU A 420 16.38 -8.34 -14.50
C LEU A 420 17.21 -8.80 -13.30
N SER A 421 17.50 -10.09 -13.20
CA SER A 421 18.33 -10.65 -12.11
C SER A 421 19.82 -10.35 -12.27
N SER A 422 20.28 -9.95 -13.47
CA SER A 422 21.67 -9.56 -13.72
C SER A 422 21.97 -8.09 -13.39
N ILE A 423 20.94 -7.27 -13.18
CA ILE A 423 21.09 -5.84 -12.87
C ILE A 423 21.58 -5.66 -11.42
N ARG A 424 22.68 -4.95 -11.27
CA ARG A 424 23.20 -4.56 -9.96
C ARG A 424 22.44 -3.35 -9.44
N THR A 425 21.88 -3.47 -8.24
CA THR A 425 21.13 -2.42 -7.55
C THR A 425 21.71 -2.16 -6.15
N VAL A 426 21.27 -1.09 -5.50
CA VAL A 426 21.66 -0.80 -4.10
C VAL A 426 21.29 -1.96 -3.18
N SER A 427 20.17 -2.63 -3.42
CA SER A 427 19.72 -3.77 -2.61
C SER A 427 20.66 -4.98 -2.74
N THR A 428 21.16 -5.27 -3.96
CA THR A 428 22.15 -6.33 -4.18
C THR A 428 23.48 -5.98 -3.54
N GLN A 429 23.95 -4.73 -3.71
CA GLN A 429 25.19 -4.23 -3.09
C GLN A 429 25.12 -4.29 -1.57
N MET A 430 24.01 -3.84 -0.98
CA MET A 430 23.81 -3.90 0.47
C MET A 430 23.86 -5.34 1.01
N SER A 431 23.32 -6.29 0.27
CA SER A 431 23.37 -7.72 0.63
C SER A 431 24.79 -8.32 0.54
N GLU A 432 25.61 -7.87 -0.42
CA GLU A 432 27.01 -8.23 -0.55
C GLU A 432 27.86 -7.60 0.56
N ASP A 433 27.66 -6.30 0.81
CA ASP A 433 28.36 -5.52 1.85
C ASP A 433 28.09 -6.06 3.25
N LEU A 434 26.86 -6.48 3.54
CA LEU A 434 26.53 -7.07 4.85
C LEU A 434 27.29 -8.37 5.13
N LYS A 435 27.75 -9.08 4.09
CA LYS A 435 28.56 -10.31 4.22
C LYS A 435 30.05 -10.07 4.24
N SER A 436 30.52 -9.01 3.56
CA SER A 436 31.94 -8.75 3.31
C SER A 436 32.55 -7.71 4.23
N LEU A 437 31.75 -6.72 4.70
CA LEU A 437 32.21 -5.64 5.56
C LEU A 437 32.02 -5.98 7.04
N SER A 438 32.82 -5.38 7.89
CA SER A 438 32.53 -5.34 9.32
C SER A 438 31.28 -4.49 9.60
N LEU A 439 30.54 -4.80 10.69
CA LEU A 439 29.32 -4.06 11.02
C LEU A 439 29.54 -2.54 11.11
N PRO A 440 30.62 -2.00 11.72
CA PRO A 440 30.88 -0.55 11.70
C PRO A 440 31.04 0.01 10.28
N GLN A 441 31.75 -0.69 9.39
CA GLN A 441 31.90 -0.25 7.99
C GLN A 441 30.58 -0.30 7.22
N PHE A 442 29.77 -1.34 7.44
CA PHE A 442 28.43 -1.44 6.87
C PHE A 442 27.54 -0.28 7.31
N LEU A 443 27.56 0.08 8.59
CA LEU A 443 26.76 1.18 9.14
C LEU A 443 27.18 2.56 8.61
N VAL A 444 28.42 2.77 8.22
CA VAL A 444 28.85 4.01 7.55
C VAL A 444 28.06 4.23 6.25
N ASN A 445 27.82 3.17 5.49
CA ASN A 445 27.09 3.24 4.22
C ASN A 445 25.58 3.22 4.41
N TYR A 446 25.06 2.36 5.29
CA TYR A 446 23.64 1.99 5.39
C TYR A 446 22.98 2.39 6.71
N GLY A 447 23.72 2.96 7.66
CA GLY A 447 23.24 3.29 9.01
C GLY A 447 22.03 4.24 9.03
N HIS A 448 21.91 5.12 8.04
CA HIS A 448 20.78 6.05 7.93
C HIS A 448 19.43 5.35 7.63
N LEU A 449 19.45 4.11 7.18
CA LEU A 449 18.21 3.38 6.83
C LEU A 449 17.39 3.08 8.08
N ARG A 450 16.08 3.08 7.90
CA ARG A 450 15.08 2.66 8.89
C ARG A 450 13.92 1.96 8.19
N PRO A 451 13.28 0.93 8.79
CA PRO A 451 12.14 0.23 8.17
C PRO A 451 10.99 1.15 7.81
N GLY A 452 10.62 2.05 8.71
CA GLY A 452 9.63 3.10 8.45
C GLY A 452 10.31 4.38 7.97
N THR A 453 10.57 4.53 6.68
CA THR A 453 11.35 5.64 6.08
C THR A 453 10.86 7.03 6.51
N TYR A 454 9.55 7.22 6.73
CA TYR A 454 8.92 8.46 7.16
C TYR A 454 8.53 8.46 8.64
N ASP A 455 8.75 7.36 9.36
CA ASP A 455 8.34 7.23 10.77
C ASP A 455 9.49 7.63 11.71
N ILE A 456 9.27 8.70 12.46
CA ILE A 456 10.23 9.20 13.45
C ILE A 456 10.50 8.20 14.60
N LEU A 457 9.55 7.31 14.88
CA LEU A 457 9.69 6.29 15.92
C LEU A 457 10.41 5.01 15.45
N SER A 458 10.62 4.87 14.13
CA SER A 458 11.40 3.76 13.59
C SER A 458 12.89 4.02 13.79
N PRO A 459 13.62 3.25 14.60
CA PRO A 459 15.06 3.45 14.82
C PRO A 459 15.83 3.30 13.50
N ARG A 460 16.91 4.04 13.34
CA ARG A 460 17.87 3.84 12.26
C ARG A 460 18.70 2.57 12.53
N TYR A 461 19.33 2.05 11.50
CA TYR A 461 20.25 0.93 11.64
C TYR A 461 21.45 1.26 12.53
N ASP A 462 21.92 2.53 12.52
CA ASP A 462 23.01 3.01 13.40
C ASP A 462 22.53 3.43 14.80
N ASP A 463 21.24 3.71 15.02
CA ASP A 463 20.68 3.98 16.35
C ASP A 463 20.64 2.72 17.22
N ASP A 464 20.22 1.58 16.65
CA ASP A 464 20.17 0.27 17.32
C ASP A 464 20.51 -0.88 16.36
N PRO A 465 21.81 -1.10 16.09
CA PRO A 465 22.25 -2.17 15.21
C PRO A 465 21.84 -3.57 15.69
N THR A 466 21.70 -3.76 17.01
CA THR A 466 21.38 -5.08 17.58
C THR A 466 19.95 -5.53 17.28
N LEU A 467 19.04 -4.57 17.14
CA LEU A 467 17.65 -4.82 16.74
C LEU A 467 17.57 -5.50 15.36
N TYR A 468 18.47 -5.14 14.44
CA TYR A 468 18.39 -5.54 13.05
C TYR A 468 19.38 -6.65 12.65
N PHE A 469 20.52 -6.76 13.30
CA PHE A 469 21.65 -7.59 12.84
C PHE A 469 22.05 -8.73 13.78
N ASN A 470 21.27 -9.03 14.82
CA ASN A 470 21.55 -10.13 15.79
C ASN A 470 21.63 -11.53 15.14
N HIS A 471 21.11 -11.71 13.92
CA HIS A 471 21.05 -12.98 13.20
C HIS A 471 21.72 -12.94 11.83
N ALA A 472 22.66 -12.03 11.59
CA ALA A 472 23.32 -11.84 10.29
C ALA A 472 24.00 -13.11 9.71
N ASN A 473 24.27 -14.11 10.54
CA ASN A 473 24.86 -15.40 10.12
C ASN A 473 23.89 -16.36 9.39
N LYS A 474 22.61 -15.99 9.20
CA LYS A 474 21.59 -16.83 8.56
C LYS A 474 21.09 -16.30 7.22
N LEU A 475 21.77 -15.34 6.60
CA LEU A 475 21.36 -14.87 5.27
C LEU A 475 21.61 -15.95 4.21
N PRO A 476 20.63 -16.18 3.32
CA PRO A 476 20.80 -17.13 2.24
C PRO A 476 22.00 -16.73 1.36
N GLN A 477 22.76 -17.72 0.91
CA GLN A 477 23.88 -17.48 -0.03
C GLN A 477 23.31 -16.75 -1.26
N GLY A 478 23.90 -15.61 -1.60
CA GLY A 478 23.56 -14.90 -2.84
C GLY A 478 23.85 -15.80 -4.03
N LYS A 479 22.95 -15.82 -5.00
CA LYS A 479 23.22 -16.47 -6.28
C LYS A 479 24.26 -15.64 -7.02
N ASP A 480 25.26 -16.29 -7.63
CA ASP A 480 26.18 -15.61 -8.54
C ASP A 480 25.40 -14.92 -9.65
N ILE A 481 25.70 -13.64 -9.86
CA ILE A 481 25.08 -12.86 -10.93
C ILE A 481 25.69 -13.32 -12.26
N VAL A 482 24.92 -14.04 -13.05
CA VAL A 482 25.31 -14.45 -14.40
C VAL A 482 24.98 -13.31 -15.37
N PRO A 483 25.97 -12.76 -16.10
CA PRO A 483 25.72 -11.67 -17.04
C PRO A 483 24.73 -12.10 -18.14
N PHE A 484 23.74 -11.27 -18.39
CA PHE A 484 22.82 -11.45 -19.51
C PHE A 484 23.49 -11.06 -20.83
N ARG A 485 23.22 -11.80 -21.90
CA ARG A 485 23.73 -11.51 -23.24
C ARG A 485 22.67 -11.84 -24.29
N LEU A 486 22.44 -10.91 -25.21
CA LEU A 486 21.66 -11.15 -26.42
C LEU A 486 22.53 -11.78 -27.51
N SER A 487 21.96 -12.67 -28.31
CA SER A 487 22.58 -13.11 -29.56
C SER A 487 22.61 -11.95 -30.59
N ILE A 488 23.53 -12.04 -31.56
CA ILE A 488 23.62 -11.05 -32.66
C ILE A 488 22.28 -10.95 -33.43
N ASP A 489 21.63 -12.09 -33.64
CA ASP A 489 20.36 -12.12 -34.39
C ASP A 489 19.20 -11.49 -33.58
N GLN A 490 19.18 -11.68 -32.27
CA GLN A 490 18.25 -10.97 -31.39
C GLN A 490 18.50 -9.46 -31.42
N MET A 491 19.75 -9.02 -31.31
CA MET A 491 20.09 -7.58 -31.40
C MET A 491 19.60 -6.95 -32.71
N LYS A 492 19.88 -7.58 -33.86
CA LYS A 492 19.39 -7.14 -35.16
C LYS A 492 17.86 -7.10 -35.24
N SER A 493 17.20 -8.08 -34.66
CA SER A 493 15.73 -8.17 -34.63
C SER A 493 15.13 -7.04 -33.79
N VAL A 494 15.74 -6.71 -32.64
CA VAL A 494 15.37 -5.59 -31.80
C VAL A 494 15.60 -4.27 -32.53
N ASP A 495 16.77 -4.05 -33.15
CA ASP A 495 17.08 -2.84 -33.92
C ASP A 495 16.07 -2.59 -35.06
N ASN A 496 15.74 -3.63 -35.81
CA ASN A 496 14.73 -3.53 -36.86
C ASN A 496 13.35 -3.16 -36.29
N CYS A 497 12.96 -3.74 -35.17
CA CYS A 497 11.69 -3.42 -34.52
C CYS A 497 11.66 -1.96 -34.01
N LEU A 498 12.72 -1.50 -33.35
CA LEU A 498 12.85 -0.12 -32.88
C LEU A 498 12.73 0.88 -34.05
N LYS A 499 13.45 0.63 -35.15
CA LYS A 499 13.40 1.45 -36.36
C LYS A 499 12.01 1.49 -36.98
N VAL A 500 11.33 0.36 -37.11
CA VAL A 500 9.95 0.28 -37.64
C VAL A 500 8.97 1.03 -36.74
N CYS A 501 9.18 0.98 -35.42
CA CYS A 501 8.37 1.70 -34.43
C CYS A 501 8.67 3.20 -34.36
N GLY A 502 9.76 3.70 -34.96
CA GLY A 502 10.18 5.10 -34.90
C GLY A 502 10.82 5.49 -33.56
N LEU A 503 11.38 4.53 -32.83
CA LEU A 503 12.17 4.82 -31.64
C LEU A 503 13.62 5.13 -32.04
N ASP A 504 14.14 6.27 -31.56
CA ASP A 504 15.42 6.87 -31.96
C ASP A 504 16.61 6.31 -31.17
N ILE A 505 16.59 5.00 -30.87
CA ILE A 505 17.64 4.27 -30.15
C ILE A 505 17.88 2.91 -30.79
N ASN A 506 19.05 2.32 -30.57
CA ASN A 506 19.38 0.95 -30.95
C ASN A 506 19.22 -0.04 -29.78
N ALA A 507 19.41 -1.34 -30.05
CA ALA A 507 19.25 -2.41 -29.05
C ALA A 507 20.18 -2.23 -27.85
N ILE A 508 21.44 -1.85 -28.06
CA ILE A 508 22.41 -1.64 -26.99
C ILE A 508 21.97 -0.49 -26.09
N GLU A 509 21.59 0.65 -26.70
CA GLU A 509 21.11 1.82 -25.99
C GLU A 509 19.81 1.55 -25.23
N LEU A 510 18.90 0.73 -25.78
CA LEU A 510 17.68 0.33 -25.09
C LEU A 510 17.97 -0.49 -23.83
N PHE A 511 18.81 -1.51 -23.93
CA PHE A 511 19.14 -2.35 -22.77
C PHE A 511 19.94 -1.58 -21.72
N SER A 512 20.85 -0.69 -22.13
CA SER A 512 21.55 0.23 -21.23
C SER A 512 20.56 1.17 -20.51
N PHE A 513 19.62 1.77 -21.25
CA PHE A 513 18.58 2.61 -20.66
C PHE A 513 17.76 1.84 -19.59
N ILE A 514 17.37 0.59 -19.90
CA ILE A 514 16.58 -0.22 -18.97
C ILE A 514 17.39 -0.54 -17.70
N GLU A 515 18.64 -0.94 -17.84
CA GLU A 515 19.54 -1.22 -16.72
C GLU A 515 19.75 0.02 -15.85
N ASP A 516 20.10 1.15 -16.47
CA ASP A 516 20.31 2.42 -15.80
C ASP A 516 19.04 2.91 -15.08
N ALA A 517 17.88 2.85 -15.74
CA ALA A 517 16.62 3.29 -15.18
C ALA A 517 16.22 2.49 -13.91
N ILE A 518 16.46 1.18 -13.90
CA ILE A 518 16.19 0.32 -12.74
C ILE A 518 17.19 0.61 -11.61
N SER A 519 18.48 0.66 -11.93
CA SER A 519 19.54 0.90 -10.94
C SER A 519 19.45 2.32 -10.34
N LEU A 520 19.29 3.35 -11.17
CA LEU A 520 19.20 4.74 -10.75
C LEU A 520 17.94 5.03 -9.92
N ARG A 521 16.82 4.35 -10.19
CA ARG A 521 15.62 4.46 -9.36
C ARG A 521 15.90 4.04 -7.92
N GLU A 522 16.62 2.96 -7.69
CA GLU A 522 16.95 2.48 -6.35
C GLU A 522 18.02 3.38 -5.69
N SER A 523 19.09 3.71 -6.41
CA SER A 523 20.17 4.53 -5.86
C SER A 523 19.71 5.94 -5.52
N SER A 524 18.86 6.56 -6.34
CA SER A 524 18.31 7.88 -6.04
C SER A 524 17.39 7.88 -4.82
N LYS A 525 16.57 6.83 -4.65
CA LYS A 525 15.77 6.65 -3.44
C LYS A 525 16.66 6.52 -2.22
N PHE A 526 17.69 5.72 -2.31
CA PHE A 526 18.68 5.52 -1.27
C PHE A 526 19.35 6.86 -0.85
N GLU A 527 19.73 7.69 -1.82
CA GLU A 527 20.39 8.97 -1.54
C GLU A 527 19.44 10.00 -0.89
N PHE A 528 18.23 10.21 -1.42
CA PHE A 528 17.36 11.21 -0.81
C PHE A 528 16.83 10.79 0.57
N THR A 529 16.74 9.49 0.85
CA THR A 529 16.34 9.01 2.17
C THR A 529 17.37 9.34 3.26
N LYS A 530 18.64 9.64 2.91
CA LYS A 530 19.63 10.15 3.86
C LYS A 530 19.20 11.50 4.44
N ASN A 531 18.84 12.46 3.56
CA ASN A 531 18.35 13.78 3.99
C ASN A 531 17.11 13.67 4.87
N LEU A 532 16.15 12.83 4.48
CA LEU A 532 14.92 12.60 5.23
C LEU A 532 15.21 11.97 6.60
N SER A 533 16.09 10.97 6.65
CA SER A 533 16.46 10.28 7.87
C SER A 533 17.19 11.21 8.86
N ASP A 534 18.11 12.05 8.35
CA ASP A 534 18.79 13.06 9.18
C ASP A 534 17.80 14.13 9.68
N SER A 535 16.86 14.57 8.82
CA SER A 535 15.81 15.51 9.25
C SER A 535 14.96 14.93 10.38
N LEU A 536 14.55 13.67 10.30
CA LEU A 536 13.78 12.99 11.34
C LEU A 536 14.57 12.88 12.66
N SER A 537 15.87 12.56 12.59
CA SER A 537 16.74 12.49 13.77
C SER A 537 16.89 13.86 14.43
N LEU A 538 17.08 14.93 13.62
CA LEU A 538 17.14 16.30 14.13
C LEU A 538 15.81 16.78 14.72
N ILE A 539 14.67 16.43 14.11
CA ILE A 539 13.33 16.72 14.65
C ILE A 539 13.13 16.01 15.99
N GLY A 540 13.53 14.74 16.10
CA GLY A 540 13.46 13.98 17.35
C GLY A 540 14.32 14.58 18.45
N SER A 541 15.53 15.01 18.14
CA SER A 541 16.42 15.68 19.10
C SER A 541 15.85 17.02 19.57
N LEU A 542 15.34 17.84 18.62
CA LEU A 542 14.70 19.12 18.94
C LEU A 542 13.44 18.92 19.80
N GLY A 543 12.64 17.89 19.50
CA GLY A 543 11.47 17.54 20.31
C GLY A 543 11.81 17.23 21.75
N LYS A 544 12.88 16.44 21.98
CA LYS A 544 13.39 16.15 23.33
C LYS A 544 13.88 17.41 24.05
N GLU A 545 14.62 18.29 23.36
CA GLU A 545 15.07 19.56 23.93
C GLU A 545 13.89 20.46 24.35
N LEU A 546 12.80 20.43 23.63
CA LEU A 546 11.57 21.19 23.90
C LEU A 546 10.60 20.48 24.87
N GLY A 547 10.96 19.32 25.41
CA GLY A 547 10.11 18.55 26.31
C GLY A 547 8.86 17.94 25.62
N LEU A 548 8.90 17.75 24.31
CA LEU A 548 7.86 17.07 23.53
C LEU A 548 8.15 15.57 23.49
N SER A 549 7.11 14.76 23.76
CA SER A 549 7.20 13.30 23.74
C SER A 549 6.99 12.74 22.34
#